data_33a9dccad202d38ecca64ac7a0c7fc7c
#
_entry.id   33a9dccad202d38ecca64ac7a0c7fc7c
#
_cell.length_a   1.000
_cell.length_b   1.000
_cell.length_c   1.000
_cell.angle_alpha   90.00
_cell.angle_beta   90.00
_cell.angle_gamma   90.00
#
_symmetry.space_group_name_H-M   'P 1'
#
loop_
_entity.id
_entity.type
_entity.pdbx_description
1 polymer ?
#
loop_
_entity_poly.entity_id
_entity_poly.type
_entity_poly.pdbx_seq_one_letter_code
_entity_poly.pdbx_strand_id
1 'polypeptide(L)'
;MENERLDRVLEIFYRLLHGEVVPNRLIAEEYRISSKSVSRDVARINDFLAEHRELMQNAEVTYSHKDRAYILKSDEFLKNQELFALVKVILGARCFSKEDMLSIVSRLRKFTTANDRKLLDEVIRREIYHYHEVRSDCDSVINNLWRLVQCIDGKKVISVTYLKMDRSEVVRKLKPAAIMFSEYYFYLIAYAADDTRYKARYFRIDRIKNIVEHRENFQLDREHSFDEGDLREKNQFMFPGDNVRITFEFSGLSLQAVLDRLPTAKVIEQNGTKSVITAEVNYGRGIIMYLLSQGSWVKVLEPKPLVEDMLAEIGAMKMRYEEK
;
A
#
# COMPACT_ATOMS: atom_id res chain seq x y z
N MET A 1 -8.15 -30.45 -37.14
CA MET A 1 -7.96 -31.46 -36.03
C MET A 1 -6.79 -31.09 -35.10
N GLU A 2 -5.58 -30.85 -35.60
CA GLU A 2 -4.44 -30.51 -34.73
C GLU A 2 -4.55 -29.10 -34.14
N ASN A 3 -4.95 -28.12 -34.90
CA ASN A 3 -5.21 -26.74 -34.43
C ASN A 3 -6.36 -26.69 -33.43
N GLU A 4 -7.46 -27.37 -33.66
CA GLU A 4 -8.61 -27.43 -32.75
C GLU A 4 -8.23 -28.05 -31.39
N ARG A 5 -7.29 -29.00 -31.41
CA ARG A 5 -6.77 -29.61 -30.20
C ARG A 5 -5.87 -28.64 -29.43
N LEU A 6 -5.02 -27.90 -30.13
CA LEU A 6 -4.15 -26.89 -29.51
C LEU A 6 -5.01 -25.78 -28.86
N ASP A 7 -6.00 -25.26 -29.60
CA ASP A 7 -6.90 -24.23 -29.10
C ASP A 7 -7.62 -24.68 -27.83
N ARG A 8 -8.09 -25.94 -27.80
CA ARG A 8 -8.75 -26.50 -26.62
C ARG A 8 -7.79 -26.63 -25.43
N VAL A 9 -6.57 -27.11 -25.60
CA VAL A 9 -5.57 -27.23 -24.55
C VAL A 9 -5.25 -25.85 -23.98
N LEU A 10 -5.06 -24.86 -24.84
CA LEU A 10 -4.82 -23.47 -24.44
C LEU A 10 -6.02 -22.88 -23.69
N GLU A 11 -7.24 -23.15 -24.12
CA GLU A 11 -8.44 -22.66 -23.45
C GLU A 11 -8.62 -23.31 -22.07
N ILE A 12 -8.44 -24.63 -21.96
CA ILE A 12 -8.46 -25.34 -20.66
C ILE A 12 -7.42 -24.71 -19.73
N PHE A 13 -6.19 -24.54 -20.21
CA PHE A 13 -5.12 -23.94 -19.42
C PHE A 13 -5.44 -22.49 -19.03
N TYR A 14 -5.94 -21.70 -19.95
CA TYR A 14 -6.36 -20.31 -19.67
C TYR A 14 -7.45 -20.23 -18.60
N ARG A 15 -8.49 -21.08 -18.66
CA ARG A 15 -9.54 -21.16 -17.63
C ARG A 15 -8.96 -21.54 -16.27
N LEU A 16 -8.07 -22.53 -16.24
CA LEU A 16 -7.40 -22.98 -15.02
C LEU A 16 -6.51 -21.89 -14.41
N LEU A 17 -5.76 -21.14 -15.23
CA LEU A 17 -4.95 -20.00 -14.80
C LEU A 17 -5.78 -18.88 -14.14
N HIS A 18 -7.03 -18.73 -14.60
CA HIS A 18 -7.97 -17.76 -14.01
C HIS A 18 -8.73 -18.33 -12.80
N GLY A 19 -8.28 -19.47 -12.27
CA GLY A 19 -8.88 -20.10 -11.09
C GLY A 19 -10.24 -20.73 -11.36
N GLU A 20 -10.61 -20.94 -12.62
CA GLU A 20 -11.86 -21.63 -12.95
C GLU A 20 -11.75 -23.11 -12.62
N VAL A 21 -12.84 -23.66 -12.10
CA VAL A 21 -13.02 -25.10 -11.96
C VAL A 21 -13.48 -25.64 -13.31
N VAL A 22 -12.72 -26.55 -13.90
CA VAL A 22 -12.97 -27.07 -15.27
C VAL A 22 -13.57 -28.47 -15.20
N PRO A 23 -14.91 -28.63 -15.26
CA PRO A 23 -15.55 -29.94 -15.24
C PRO A 23 -15.26 -30.73 -16.52
N ASN A 24 -14.71 -31.92 -16.36
CA ASN A 24 -14.35 -32.81 -17.48
C ASN A 24 -15.52 -33.00 -18.47
N ARG A 25 -16.73 -33.19 -17.91
CA ARG A 25 -17.94 -33.44 -18.72
C ARG A 25 -18.31 -32.21 -19.59
N LEU A 26 -18.22 -31.00 -19.05
CA LEU A 26 -18.57 -29.79 -19.79
C LEU A 26 -17.64 -29.56 -20.97
N ILE A 27 -16.33 -29.74 -20.78
CA ILE A 27 -15.35 -29.66 -21.87
C ILE A 27 -15.59 -30.75 -22.92
N ALA A 28 -15.89 -31.98 -22.48
CA ALA A 28 -16.20 -33.08 -23.39
C ALA A 28 -17.43 -32.79 -24.28
N GLU A 29 -18.49 -32.22 -23.69
CA GLU A 29 -19.71 -31.81 -24.37
C GLU A 29 -19.46 -30.63 -25.33
N GLU A 30 -18.75 -29.57 -24.84
CA GLU A 30 -18.44 -28.35 -25.59
C GLU A 30 -17.66 -28.64 -26.87
N TYR A 31 -16.63 -29.50 -26.76
CA TYR A 31 -15.78 -29.86 -27.89
C TYR A 31 -16.17 -31.16 -28.59
N ARG A 32 -17.29 -31.79 -28.22
CA ARG A 32 -17.80 -33.05 -28.78
C ARG A 32 -16.74 -34.16 -28.79
N ILE A 33 -16.03 -34.31 -27.71
CA ILE A 33 -14.96 -35.31 -27.53
C ILE A 33 -15.25 -36.20 -26.32
N SER A 34 -14.44 -37.27 -26.18
CA SER A 34 -14.55 -38.14 -25.01
C SER A 34 -13.90 -37.49 -23.76
N SER A 35 -14.43 -37.79 -22.57
CA SER A 35 -13.80 -37.44 -21.30
C SER A 35 -12.34 -37.90 -21.18
N LYS A 36 -11.99 -39.03 -21.84
CA LYS A 36 -10.63 -39.52 -21.93
C LYS A 36 -9.71 -38.60 -22.73
N SER A 37 -10.25 -37.94 -23.75
CA SER A 37 -9.50 -36.92 -24.53
C SER A 37 -9.22 -35.68 -23.68
N VAL A 38 -10.18 -35.20 -22.89
CA VAL A 38 -9.96 -34.11 -21.93
C VAL A 38 -8.88 -34.45 -20.90
N SER A 39 -8.91 -35.70 -20.35
CA SER A 39 -7.89 -36.11 -19.40
C SER A 39 -6.48 -36.18 -20.03
N ARG A 40 -6.36 -36.51 -21.32
CA ARG A 40 -5.08 -36.47 -22.04
C ARG A 40 -4.60 -35.04 -22.28
N ASP A 41 -5.51 -34.10 -22.52
CA ASP A 41 -5.17 -32.70 -22.69
C ASP A 41 -4.69 -32.09 -21.37
N VAL A 42 -5.33 -32.46 -20.24
CA VAL A 42 -4.87 -32.06 -18.90
C VAL A 42 -3.51 -32.71 -18.56
N ALA A 43 -3.29 -33.98 -18.90
CA ALA A 43 -1.98 -34.61 -18.72
C ALA A 43 -0.88 -33.82 -19.46
N ARG A 44 -1.17 -33.38 -20.70
CA ARG A 44 -0.24 -32.57 -21.49
C ARG A 44 0.07 -31.21 -20.87
N ILE A 45 -0.94 -30.58 -20.25
CA ILE A 45 -0.74 -29.36 -19.46
C ILE A 45 0.20 -29.64 -18.27
N ASN A 46 0.01 -30.74 -17.56
CA ASN A 46 0.88 -31.12 -16.45
C ASN A 46 2.30 -31.46 -16.91
N ASP A 47 2.47 -32.14 -18.03
CA ASP A 47 3.79 -32.38 -18.62
C ASP A 47 4.51 -31.07 -18.92
N PHE A 48 3.79 -30.09 -19.55
CA PHE A 48 4.32 -28.76 -19.81
C PHE A 48 4.73 -28.03 -18.51
N LEU A 49 3.89 -28.05 -17.49
CA LEU A 49 4.18 -27.43 -16.21
C LEU A 49 5.38 -28.06 -15.51
N ALA A 50 5.52 -29.37 -15.61
CA ALA A 50 6.65 -30.13 -15.04
C ALA A 50 7.99 -29.85 -15.76
N GLU A 51 7.94 -29.66 -17.09
CA GLU A 51 9.11 -29.35 -17.92
C GLU A 51 9.56 -27.89 -17.80
N HIS A 52 8.62 -26.98 -17.47
CA HIS A 52 8.86 -25.53 -17.41
C HIS A 52 8.62 -24.96 -16.01
N ARG A 53 9.25 -25.57 -15.00
CA ARG A 53 9.11 -25.13 -13.59
C ARG A 53 9.59 -23.70 -13.34
N GLU A 54 10.48 -23.18 -14.19
CA GLU A 54 10.91 -21.78 -14.16
C GLU A 54 9.79 -20.80 -14.46
N LEU A 55 8.71 -21.25 -15.13
CA LEU A 55 7.54 -20.38 -15.44
C LEU A 55 6.51 -20.39 -14.31
N MET A 56 6.31 -21.53 -13.65
CA MET A 56 5.22 -21.70 -12.69
C MET A 56 5.56 -22.67 -11.54
N GLN A 57 6.81 -22.73 -11.10
CA GLN A 57 7.34 -23.54 -9.99
C GLN A 57 6.62 -24.89 -9.74
N ASN A 58 5.76 -24.97 -8.71
CA ASN A 58 5.08 -26.20 -8.30
C ASN A 58 3.61 -26.24 -8.77
N ALA A 59 3.26 -25.52 -9.85
CA ALA A 59 1.90 -25.57 -10.37
C ALA A 59 1.56 -26.95 -10.93
N GLU A 60 0.38 -27.48 -10.59
CA GLU A 60 -0.12 -28.77 -11.02
C GLU A 60 -1.63 -28.73 -11.21
N VAL A 61 -2.13 -29.31 -12.29
CA VAL A 61 -3.57 -29.50 -12.50
C VAL A 61 -3.99 -30.80 -11.85
N THR A 62 -4.84 -30.73 -10.81
CA THR A 62 -5.35 -31.88 -10.08
C THR A 62 -6.85 -32.05 -10.27
N TYR A 63 -7.36 -33.27 -10.12
CA TYR A 63 -8.80 -33.54 -10.18
C TYR A 63 -9.43 -33.44 -8.79
N SER A 64 -10.36 -32.53 -8.63
CA SER A 64 -11.19 -32.42 -7.43
C SER A 64 -12.37 -33.38 -7.51
N HIS A 65 -12.40 -34.40 -6.67
CA HIS A 65 -13.54 -35.32 -6.58
C HIS A 65 -14.79 -34.66 -6.04
N LYS A 66 -14.65 -33.64 -5.18
CA LYS A 66 -15.73 -32.86 -4.62
C LYS A 66 -16.49 -32.09 -5.72
N ASP A 67 -15.73 -31.41 -6.58
CA ASP A 67 -16.26 -30.53 -7.63
C ASP A 67 -16.45 -31.28 -8.96
N ARG A 68 -15.98 -32.54 -9.05
CA ARG A 68 -15.93 -33.36 -10.28
C ARG A 68 -15.28 -32.64 -11.45
N ALA A 69 -14.18 -31.94 -11.18
CA ALA A 69 -13.55 -31.03 -12.12
C ALA A 69 -12.03 -30.93 -11.89
N TYR A 70 -11.35 -30.45 -12.90
CA TYR A 70 -9.93 -30.10 -12.80
C TYR A 70 -9.78 -28.72 -12.19
N ILE A 71 -8.76 -28.57 -11.33
CA ILE A 71 -8.36 -27.31 -10.69
C ILE A 71 -6.83 -27.18 -10.79
N LEU A 72 -6.35 -25.97 -11.03
CA LEU A 72 -4.92 -25.65 -10.95
C LEU A 72 -4.58 -25.36 -9.49
N LYS A 73 -3.61 -26.07 -8.96
CA LYS A 73 -2.97 -25.77 -7.69
C LYS A 73 -1.67 -25.03 -7.98
N SER A 74 -1.51 -23.86 -7.44
CA SER A 74 -0.27 -23.09 -7.50
C SER A 74 -0.22 -22.19 -6.27
N ASP A 75 0.95 -22.08 -5.68
CA ASP A 75 1.20 -21.16 -4.57
C ASP A 75 1.62 -19.76 -5.06
N GLU A 76 1.80 -19.58 -6.37
CA GLU A 76 2.25 -18.31 -6.97
C GLU A 76 1.12 -17.32 -7.25
N PHE A 77 -0.13 -17.78 -7.31
CA PHE A 77 -1.26 -16.91 -7.59
C PHE A 77 -1.91 -16.40 -6.31
N LEU A 78 -2.33 -15.13 -6.35
CA LEU A 78 -3.14 -14.56 -5.28
C LEU A 78 -4.39 -15.41 -5.05
N LYS A 79 -4.57 -15.86 -3.81
CA LYS A 79 -5.79 -16.52 -3.38
C LYS A 79 -6.94 -15.51 -3.33
N ASN A 80 -8.16 -15.99 -3.48
CA ASN A 80 -9.34 -15.12 -3.44
C ASN A 80 -9.45 -14.28 -2.15
N GLN A 81 -9.02 -14.84 -1.01
CA GLN A 81 -8.97 -14.13 0.28
C GLN A 81 -7.95 -12.98 0.26
N GLU A 82 -6.78 -13.21 -0.33
CA GLU A 82 -5.72 -12.22 -0.45
C GLU A 82 -6.15 -11.09 -1.40
N LEU A 83 -6.76 -11.46 -2.54
CA LEU A 83 -7.31 -10.50 -3.47
C LEU A 83 -8.40 -9.64 -2.82
N PHE A 84 -9.31 -10.26 -2.05
CA PHE A 84 -10.34 -9.52 -1.32
C PHE A 84 -9.71 -8.53 -0.33
N ALA A 85 -8.70 -8.97 0.43
CA ALA A 85 -7.98 -8.10 1.36
C ALA A 85 -7.32 -6.91 0.66
N LEU A 86 -6.64 -7.15 -0.48
CA LEU A 86 -6.04 -6.09 -1.28
C LEU A 86 -7.07 -5.08 -1.81
N VAL A 87 -8.21 -5.56 -2.32
CA VAL A 87 -9.30 -4.68 -2.77
C VAL A 87 -9.84 -3.83 -1.61
N LYS A 88 -10.00 -4.41 -0.43
CA LYS A 88 -10.44 -3.67 0.77
C LYS A 88 -9.43 -2.59 1.17
N VAL A 89 -8.12 -2.88 1.11
CA VAL A 89 -7.07 -1.89 1.38
C VAL A 89 -7.12 -0.75 0.35
N ILE A 90 -7.26 -1.07 -0.95
CA ILE A 90 -7.35 -0.07 -2.02
C ILE A 90 -8.56 0.85 -1.82
N LEU A 91 -9.73 0.28 -1.52
CA LEU A 91 -10.94 1.07 -1.26
C LEU A 91 -10.80 1.94 0.00
N GLY A 92 -10.25 1.39 1.07
CA GLY A 92 -10.05 2.10 2.34
C GLY A 92 -8.99 3.21 2.26
N ALA A 93 -7.96 3.03 1.45
CA ALA A 93 -6.89 4.01 1.27
C ALA A 93 -7.37 5.30 0.58
N ARG A 94 -8.36 5.24 -0.30
CA ARG A 94 -8.95 6.39 -1.00
C ARG A 94 -7.95 7.29 -1.75
N CYS A 95 -6.75 6.77 -2.02
CA CYS A 95 -5.60 7.51 -2.56
C CYS A 95 -5.61 7.62 -4.09
N PHE A 96 -6.49 6.92 -4.75
CA PHE A 96 -6.65 6.93 -6.20
C PHE A 96 -7.92 7.68 -6.62
N SER A 97 -7.93 8.24 -7.83
CA SER A 97 -9.17 8.73 -8.43
C SER A 97 -10.19 7.59 -8.51
N LYS A 98 -11.48 7.92 -8.53
CA LYS A 98 -12.53 6.90 -8.68
C LYS A 98 -12.34 6.07 -9.95
N GLU A 99 -11.90 6.70 -11.02
CA GLU A 99 -11.61 6.04 -12.30
C GLU A 99 -10.44 5.06 -12.19
N ASP A 100 -9.31 5.49 -11.63
CA ASP A 100 -8.14 4.64 -11.40
C ASP A 100 -8.47 3.47 -10.47
N MET A 101 -9.18 3.73 -9.38
CA MET A 101 -9.61 2.69 -8.43
C MET A 101 -10.48 1.65 -9.13
N LEU A 102 -11.49 2.06 -9.91
CA LEU A 102 -12.35 1.14 -10.66
C LEU A 102 -11.56 0.32 -11.68
N SER A 103 -10.60 0.95 -12.37
CA SER A 103 -9.72 0.28 -13.33
C SER A 103 -8.87 -0.79 -12.65
N ILE A 104 -8.23 -0.46 -11.51
CA ILE A 104 -7.39 -1.39 -10.73
C ILE A 104 -8.24 -2.56 -10.23
N VAL A 105 -9.36 -2.28 -9.57
CA VAL A 105 -10.26 -3.31 -9.03
C VAL A 105 -10.80 -4.21 -10.15
N SER A 106 -11.18 -3.63 -11.30
CA SER A 106 -11.65 -4.39 -12.47
C SER A 106 -10.59 -5.37 -13.00
N ARG A 107 -9.32 -4.96 -13.03
CA ARG A 107 -8.21 -5.84 -13.44
C ARG A 107 -7.94 -6.93 -12.41
N LEU A 108 -7.88 -6.57 -11.12
CA LEU A 108 -7.68 -7.53 -10.03
C LEU A 108 -8.77 -8.62 -10.02
N ARG A 109 -10.03 -8.25 -10.25
CA ARG A 109 -11.17 -9.18 -10.34
C ARG A 109 -11.00 -10.26 -11.40
N LYS A 110 -10.21 -10.02 -12.45
CA LYS A 110 -9.94 -11.03 -13.49
C LYS A 110 -9.14 -12.22 -12.98
N PHE A 111 -8.46 -12.09 -11.86
CA PHE A 111 -7.70 -13.16 -11.21
C PHE A 111 -8.54 -14.02 -10.26
N THR A 112 -9.87 -13.86 -10.23
CA THR A 112 -10.78 -14.70 -9.45
C THR A 112 -11.67 -15.57 -10.31
N THR A 113 -12.21 -16.64 -9.71
CA THR A 113 -13.25 -17.47 -10.37
C THR A 113 -14.53 -16.67 -10.62
N ALA A 114 -15.37 -17.12 -11.53
CA ALA A 114 -16.65 -16.47 -11.82
C ALA A 114 -17.58 -16.37 -10.60
N ASN A 115 -17.59 -17.39 -9.75
CA ASN A 115 -18.41 -17.41 -8.52
C ASN A 115 -17.88 -16.44 -7.46
N ASP A 116 -16.57 -16.44 -7.22
CA ASP A 116 -15.94 -15.56 -6.23
C ASP A 116 -15.98 -14.11 -6.69
N ARG A 117 -15.94 -13.87 -8.00
CA ARG A 117 -16.12 -12.54 -8.59
C ARG A 117 -17.50 -11.95 -8.25
N LYS A 118 -18.57 -12.76 -8.37
CA LYS A 118 -19.92 -12.33 -7.98
C LYS A 118 -19.99 -11.97 -6.50
N LEU A 119 -19.41 -12.82 -5.65
CA LEU A 119 -19.34 -12.57 -4.21
C LEU A 119 -18.55 -11.28 -3.90
N LEU A 120 -17.38 -11.11 -4.50
CA LEU A 120 -16.57 -9.91 -4.35
C LEU A 120 -17.37 -8.67 -4.76
N ASP A 121 -18.03 -8.68 -5.91
CA ASP A 121 -18.83 -7.57 -6.42
C ASP A 121 -19.97 -7.18 -5.49
N GLU A 122 -20.63 -8.16 -4.93
CA GLU A 122 -21.74 -7.92 -3.99
C GLU A 122 -21.25 -7.24 -2.70
N VAL A 123 -20.12 -7.71 -2.16
CA VAL A 123 -19.58 -7.20 -0.90
C VAL A 123 -18.99 -5.80 -1.06
N ILE A 124 -18.31 -5.49 -2.18
CA ILE A 124 -17.65 -4.19 -2.38
C ILE A 124 -18.56 -3.13 -3.02
N ARG A 125 -19.72 -3.52 -3.57
CA ARG A 125 -20.60 -2.62 -4.34
C ARG A 125 -20.97 -1.34 -3.59
N ARG A 126 -21.30 -1.44 -2.30
CA ARG A 126 -21.66 -0.28 -1.47
C ARG A 126 -20.47 0.64 -1.23
N GLU A 127 -19.29 0.08 -1.01
CA GLU A 127 -18.07 0.87 -0.83
C GLU A 127 -17.67 1.61 -2.11
N ILE A 128 -17.78 0.95 -3.26
CA ILE A 128 -17.55 1.59 -4.57
C ILE A 128 -18.54 2.72 -4.80
N TYR A 129 -19.83 2.51 -4.46
CA TYR A 129 -20.85 3.56 -4.61
C TYR A 129 -20.53 4.80 -3.78
N HIS A 130 -20.12 4.60 -2.51
CA HIS A 130 -19.77 5.65 -1.57
C HIS A 130 -18.29 6.03 -1.61
N TYR A 131 -17.54 5.58 -2.61
CA TYR A 131 -16.13 5.92 -2.72
C TYR A 131 -15.95 7.40 -3.01
N HIS A 132 -15.29 8.07 -2.08
CA HIS A 132 -14.88 9.47 -2.19
C HIS A 132 -13.36 9.52 -2.16
N GLU A 133 -12.76 9.74 -3.33
CA GLU A 133 -11.32 9.93 -3.44
C GLU A 133 -10.84 11.14 -2.64
N VAL A 134 -9.60 11.08 -2.22
CA VAL A 134 -8.90 12.25 -1.71
C VAL A 134 -8.64 13.21 -2.87
N ARG A 135 -8.92 14.50 -2.66
CA ARG A 135 -8.71 15.51 -3.70
C ARG A 135 -7.26 15.51 -4.16
N SER A 136 -7.06 15.35 -5.45
CA SER A 136 -5.77 15.44 -6.14
C SER A 136 -5.69 16.71 -6.97
N ASP A 137 -4.52 17.32 -7.01
CA ASP A 137 -4.21 18.48 -7.83
C ASP A 137 -3.31 18.13 -9.04
N CYS A 138 -2.95 16.84 -9.21
CA CYS A 138 -2.24 16.32 -10.38
C CYS A 138 -3.17 15.52 -11.29
N ASP A 139 -2.77 15.35 -12.54
CA ASP A 139 -3.56 14.63 -13.54
C ASP A 139 -3.68 13.12 -13.23
N SER A 140 -2.60 12.51 -12.73
CA SER A 140 -2.58 11.09 -12.34
C SER A 140 -1.53 10.82 -11.28
N VAL A 141 -1.98 10.37 -10.12
CA VAL A 141 -1.10 9.93 -9.03
C VAL A 141 -0.27 8.72 -9.46
N ILE A 142 -0.89 7.78 -10.19
CA ILE A 142 -0.23 6.54 -10.64
C ILE A 142 0.93 6.85 -11.60
N ASN A 143 0.70 7.75 -12.56
CA ASN A 143 1.74 8.14 -13.51
C ASN A 143 2.88 8.88 -12.81
N ASN A 144 2.56 9.78 -11.87
CA ASN A 144 3.57 10.48 -11.09
C ASN A 144 4.37 9.50 -10.23
N LEU A 145 3.72 8.52 -9.58
CA LEU A 145 4.40 7.46 -8.82
C LEU A 145 5.41 6.73 -9.68
N TRP A 146 4.98 6.22 -10.83
CA TRP A 146 5.85 5.45 -11.72
C TRP A 146 7.05 6.26 -12.22
N ARG A 147 6.79 7.50 -12.63
CA ARG A 147 7.83 8.41 -13.08
C ARG A 147 8.86 8.72 -11.98
N LEU A 148 8.39 8.94 -10.75
CA LEU A 148 9.26 9.19 -9.61
C LEU A 148 10.10 7.96 -9.24
N VAL A 149 9.52 6.74 -9.30
CA VAL A 149 10.27 5.48 -9.11
C VAL A 149 11.42 5.38 -10.10
N GLN A 150 11.17 5.67 -11.39
CA GLN A 150 12.23 5.66 -12.41
C GLN A 150 13.32 6.71 -12.13
N CYS A 151 12.93 7.91 -11.64
CA CYS A 151 13.90 8.95 -11.27
C CYS A 151 14.73 8.55 -10.04
N ILE A 152 14.15 7.87 -9.07
CA ILE A 152 14.84 7.35 -7.87
C ILE A 152 15.85 6.27 -8.29
N ASP A 153 15.42 5.29 -9.07
CA ASP A 153 16.26 4.19 -9.54
C ASP A 153 17.44 4.72 -10.39
N GLY A 154 17.13 5.61 -11.33
CA GLY A 154 18.13 6.28 -12.18
C GLY A 154 18.95 7.37 -11.48
N LYS A 155 18.70 7.64 -10.19
CA LYS A 155 19.35 8.71 -9.41
C LYS A 155 19.36 10.05 -10.13
N LYS A 156 18.23 10.41 -10.75
CA LYS A 156 18.06 11.62 -11.53
C LYS A 156 17.67 12.82 -10.67
N VAL A 157 18.35 13.93 -10.84
CA VAL A 157 17.88 15.21 -10.30
C VAL A 157 16.61 15.61 -11.06
N ILE A 158 15.62 16.06 -10.33
CA ILE A 158 14.31 16.46 -10.90
C ILE A 158 13.93 17.88 -10.49
N SER A 159 13.14 18.55 -11.31
CA SER A 159 12.37 19.74 -10.89
C SER A 159 10.89 19.37 -10.83
N VAL A 160 10.24 19.69 -9.71
CA VAL A 160 8.81 19.48 -9.54
C VAL A 160 8.08 20.82 -9.43
N THR A 161 6.97 20.95 -10.14
CA THR A 161 6.01 22.03 -9.90
C THR A 161 5.04 21.56 -8.82
N TYR A 162 5.13 22.16 -7.63
CA TYR A 162 4.44 21.72 -6.43
C TYR A 162 3.44 22.74 -5.94
N LEU A 163 2.21 22.29 -5.65
CA LEU A 163 1.17 23.12 -5.08
C LEU A 163 1.22 23.05 -3.54
N LYS A 164 1.54 24.18 -2.90
CA LYS A 164 1.57 24.28 -1.44
C LYS A 164 0.15 24.26 -0.81
N MET A 165 0.12 24.24 0.53
CA MET A 165 -1.15 24.29 1.28
C MET A 165 -1.90 25.62 1.08
N ASP A 166 -1.18 26.71 0.91
CA ASP A 166 -1.71 28.04 0.60
C ASP A 166 -2.12 28.22 -0.86
N ARG A 167 -2.14 27.14 -1.64
CA ARG A 167 -2.46 27.09 -3.08
C ARG A 167 -1.45 27.83 -3.98
N SER A 168 -0.34 28.31 -3.46
CA SER A 168 0.75 28.87 -4.27
C SER A 168 1.55 27.76 -4.97
N GLU A 169 1.93 27.98 -6.22
CA GLU A 169 2.77 27.07 -6.98
C GLU A 169 4.24 27.44 -6.79
N VAL A 170 5.07 26.43 -6.60
CA VAL A 170 6.51 26.60 -6.49
C VAL A 170 7.24 25.52 -7.29
N VAL A 171 8.34 25.90 -7.90
CA VAL A 171 9.25 24.93 -8.52
C VAL A 171 10.34 24.56 -7.52
N ARG A 172 10.60 23.27 -7.36
CA ARG A 172 11.64 22.74 -6.48
C ARG A 172 12.56 21.81 -7.26
N LYS A 173 13.87 22.07 -7.23
CA LYS A 173 14.89 21.17 -7.76
C LYS A 173 15.30 20.20 -6.64
N LEU A 174 15.14 18.89 -6.88
CA LEU A 174 15.17 17.85 -5.86
C LEU A 174 16.05 16.67 -6.28
N LYS A 175 16.63 15.99 -5.29
CA LYS A 175 17.22 14.67 -5.36
C LYS A 175 16.20 13.69 -4.77
N PRO A 176 15.40 12.98 -5.56
CA PRO A 176 14.39 12.06 -5.05
C PRO A 176 15.05 10.85 -4.39
N ALA A 177 14.60 10.47 -3.19
CA ALA A 177 15.23 9.40 -2.41
C ALA A 177 14.32 8.19 -2.23
N ALA A 178 13.03 8.41 -1.90
CA ALA A 178 12.11 7.33 -1.59
C ALA A 178 10.64 7.75 -1.84
N ILE A 179 9.75 6.74 -1.90
CA ILE A 179 8.31 6.94 -1.92
C ILE A 179 7.68 6.19 -0.75
N MET A 180 6.84 6.88 0.00
CA MET A 180 6.08 6.28 1.10
C MET A 180 4.59 6.51 0.94
N PHE A 181 3.79 5.53 1.39
CA PHE A 181 2.36 5.69 1.59
C PHE A 181 2.07 5.84 3.08
N SER A 182 1.32 6.88 3.43
CA SER A 182 0.89 7.13 4.81
C SER A 182 -0.51 7.74 4.82
N GLU A 183 -1.40 7.18 5.64
CA GLU A 183 -2.81 7.54 5.76
C GLU A 183 -3.54 7.41 4.41
N TYR A 184 -3.68 8.50 3.67
CA TYR A 184 -4.39 8.58 2.38
C TYR A 184 -3.52 9.05 1.23
N TYR A 185 -2.23 9.30 1.46
CA TYR A 185 -1.37 9.96 0.50
C TYR A 185 -0.08 9.22 0.23
N PHE A 186 0.36 9.30 -1.01
CA PHE A 186 1.74 8.98 -1.36
C PHE A 186 2.63 10.21 -1.18
N TYR A 187 3.79 10.00 -0.61
CA TYR A 187 4.79 11.02 -0.37
C TYR A 187 6.08 10.70 -1.11
N LEU A 188 6.59 11.69 -1.83
CA LEU A 188 7.96 11.71 -2.28
C LEU A 188 8.83 12.24 -1.14
N ILE A 189 9.85 11.49 -0.77
CA ILE A 189 10.91 11.92 0.12
C ILE A 189 12.08 12.32 -0.74
N ALA A 190 12.55 13.54 -0.56
CA ALA A 190 13.62 14.11 -1.39
C ALA A 190 14.45 15.11 -0.61
N TYR A 191 15.68 15.30 -1.06
CA TYR A 191 16.57 16.37 -0.62
C TYR A 191 16.51 17.53 -1.60
N ALA A 192 16.66 18.79 -1.14
CA ALA A 192 16.85 19.88 -2.07
C ALA A 192 18.17 19.68 -2.83
N ALA A 193 18.21 20.02 -4.11
CA ALA A 193 19.38 19.77 -4.93
C ALA A 193 20.66 20.49 -4.44
N ASP A 194 20.47 21.65 -3.82
CA ASP A 194 21.49 22.52 -3.23
C ASP A 194 21.75 22.26 -1.73
N ASP A 195 21.01 21.35 -1.11
CA ASP A 195 21.16 21.05 0.32
C ASP A 195 22.34 20.09 0.56
N THR A 196 23.36 20.60 1.25
CA THR A 196 24.54 19.82 1.66
C THR A 196 24.36 19.09 2.99
N ARG A 197 23.30 19.40 3.74
CA ARG A 197 22.98 18.76 5.04
C ARG A 197 22.03 17.58 4.90
N TYR A 198 21.58 17.30 3.68
CA TYR A 198 20.68 16.20 3.35
C TYR A 198 19.43 16.14 4.26
N LYS A 199 18.83 17.32 4.51
CA LYS A 199 17.59 17.38 5.28
C LYS A 199 16.43 16.89 4.42
N ALA A 200 15.86 15.73 4.78
CA ALA A 200 14.73 15.13 4.08
C ALA A 200 13.51 16.06 4.11
N ARG A 201 12.86 16.19 2.96
CA ARG A 201 11.61 16.93 2.77
C ARG A 201 10.57 15.99 2.19
N TYR A 202 9.32 16.17 2.60
CA TYR A 202 8.20 15.30 2.22
C TYR A 202 7.24 16.07 1.34
N PHE A 203 6.98 15.54 0.15
CA PHE A 203 6.10 16.15 -0.84
C PHE A 203 4.96 15.18 -1.15
N ARG A 204 3.73 15.59 -0.94
CA ARG A 204 2.55 14.82 -1.35
C ARG A 204 2.54 14.72 -2.87
N ILE A 205 2.50 13.49 -3.40
CA ILE A 205 2.59 13.24 -4.85
C ILE A 205 1.36 13.76 -5.59
N ASP A 206 0.20 13.72 -4.97
CA ASP A 206 -1.05 14.27 -5.49
C ASP A 206 -1.06 15.80 -5.68
N ARG A 207 -0.04 16.50 -5.13
CA ARG A 207 0.19 17.95 -5.31
C ARG A 207 1.32 18.27 -6.30
N ILE A 208 1.92 17.28 -6.90
CA ILE A 208 2.96 17.46 -7.93
C ILE A 208 2.27 17.56 -9.29
N LYS A 209 2.20 18.78 -9.84
CA LYS A 209 1.59 19.04 -11.15
C LYS A 209 2.45 18.61 -12.32
N ASN A 210 3.77 18.81 -12.20
CA ASN A 210 4.70 18.46 -13.26
C ASN A 210 6.04 18.01 -12.68
N ILE A 211 6.70 17.11 -13.40
CA ILE A 211 8.02 16.58 -13.09
C ILE A 211 8.89 16.79 -14.32
N VAL A 212 10.04 17.42 -14.16
CA VAL A 212 11.04 17.60 -15.21
C VAL A 212 12.32 16.91 -14.78
N GLU A 213 12.76 15.95 -15.54
CA GLU A 213 14.01 15.23 -15.30
C GLU A 213 15.19 16.02 -15.86
N HIS A 214 16.27 16.11 -15.10
CA HIS A 214 17.52 16.72 -15.55
C HIS A 214 18.49 15.64 -16.02
N ARG A 215 19.43 16.02 -16.86
CA ARG A 215 20.54 15.12 -17.27
C ARG A 215 21.51 14.85 -16.12
N GLU A 216 21.47 15.67 -15.09
CA GLU A 216 22.30 15.59 -13.90
C GLU A 216 21.88 14.38 -13.05
N ASN A 217 22.86 13.56 -12.66
CA ASN A 217 22.68 12.49 -11.69
C ASN A 217 23.24 12.94 -10.34
N PHE A 218 22.72 12.36 -9.27
CA PHE A 218 23.23 12.54 -7.92
C PHE A 218 23.68 11.21 -7.32
N GLN A 219 24.52 11.27 -6.33
CA GLN A 219 24.88 10.12 -5.50
C GLN A 219 24.51 10.45 -4.05
N LEU A 220 24.01 9.46 -3.36
CA LEU A 220 23.82 9.51 -1.91
C LEU A 220 24.82 8.53 -1.30
N ASP A 221 25.63 9.01 -0.39
CA ASP A 221 26.52 8.16 0.39
C ASP A 221 25.67 7.26 1.30
N ARG A 222 26.24 6.16 1.80
CA ARG A 222 25.52 5.23 2.69
C ARG A 222 24.94 5.91 3.93
N GLU A 223 25.63 6.91 4.46
CA GLU A 223 25.18 7.70 5.61
C GLU A 223 23.96 8.58 5.30
N HIS A 224 23.74 8.91 4.03
CA HIS A 224 22.64 9.73 3.54
C HIS A 224 21.62 8.90 2.74
N SER A 225 21.83 7.56 2.67
CA SER A 225 20.82 6.68 2.11
C SER A 225 19.59 6.69 3.01
N PHE A 226 18.44 6.88 2.40
CA PHE A 226 17.18 6.95 3.13
C PHE A 226 16.73 5.54 3.52
N ASP A 227 16.44 5.33 4.80
CA ASP A 227 15.84 4.11 5.31
C ASP A 227 14.33 4.32 5.49
N GLU A 228 13.56 3.73 4.59
CA GLU A 228 12.09 3.81 4.59
C GLU A 228 11.48 3.07 5.79
N GLY A 229 12.14 2.00 6.25
CA GLY A 229 11.73 1.22 7.42
C GLY A 229 11.86 2.04 8.69
N ASP A 230 13.03 2.65 8.91
CA ASP A 230 13.27 3.50 10.08
C ASP A 230 12.30 4.70 10.13
N LEU A 231 12.08 5.34 8.97
CA LEU A 231 11.10 6.43 8.92
C LEU A 231 9.68 5.96 9.27
N ARG A 232 9.27 4.80 8.74
CA ARG A 232 7.93 4.25 9.00
C ARG A 232 7.69 3.98 10.46
N GLU A 233 8.71 3.53 11.18
CA GLU A 233 8.61 3.23 12.60
C GLU A 233 8.53 4.49 13.49
N LYS A 234 9.19 5.57 13.09
CA LYS A 234 9.38 6.76 13.94
C LYS A 234 8.52 7.95 13.55
N ASN A 235 8.06 8.03 12.29
CA ASN A 235 7.37 9.20 11.79
C ASN A 235 5.85 9.09 11.94
N GLN A 236 5.24 10.15 12.46
CA GLN A 236 3.79 10.28 12.57
C GLN A 236 3.28 11.37 11.61
N PHE A 237 2.23 11.04 10.84
CA PHE A 237 1.56 11.95 9.89
C PHE A 237 2.48 12.63 8.86
N MET A 238 3.63 12.02 8.56
CA MET A 238 4.61 12.53 7.59
C MET A 238 5.07 13.97 7.86
N PHE A 239 5.29 14.31 9.13
CA PHE A 239 5.98 15.52 9.52
C PHE A 239 7.43 15.23 9.83
N PRO A 240 8.38 15.97 9.23
CA PRO A 240 9.80 15.80 9.50
C PRO A 240 10.15 16.27 10.92
N GLY A 241 11.17 15.65 11.50
CA GLY A 241 11.69 16.02 12.82
C GLY A 241 12.94 15.23 13.16
N ASP A 242 13.65 15.68 14.17
CA ASP A 242 14.81 14.98 14.70
C ASP A 242 14.37 13.76 15.52
N ASN A 243 15.17 12.70 15.52
CA ASN A 243 14.85 11.52 16.30
C ASN A 243 15.01 11.82 17.80
N VAL A 244 13.97 11.52 18.57
CA VAL A 244 13.94 11.75 20.03
C VAL A 244 13.25 10.59 20.75
N ARG A 245 13.71 10.30 21.94
CA ARG A 245 13.01 9.38 22.85
C ARG A 245 12.00 10.15 23.68
N ILE A 246 10.75 9.70 23.64
CA ILE A 246 9.67 10.23 24.47
C ILE A 246 9.24 9.23 25.52
N THR A 247 8.69 9.73 26.63
CA THR A 247 8.05 8.93 27.67
C THR A 247 6.70 9.55 28.03
N PHE A 248 5.67 8.73 28.10
CA PHE A 248 4.33 9.18 28.44
C PHE A 248 3.53 8.12 29.20
N GLU A 249 2.62 8.57 30.06
CA GLU A 249 1.61 7.74 30.70
C GLU A 249 0.41 7.59 29.77
N PHE A 250 -0.13 6.38 29.65
CA PHE A 250 -1.35 6.07 28.93
C PHE A 250 -2.34 5.34 29.85
N SER A 251 -3.58 5.81 29.87
CA SER A 251 -4.68 5.26 30.68
C SER A 251 -5.94 4.95 29.87
N GLY A 252 -5.82 4.83 28.54
CA GLY A 252 -6.93 4.56 27.64
C GLY A 252 -7.30 3.06 27.55
N LEU A 253 -8.34 2.76 26.77
CA LEU A 253 -8.94 1.44 26.68
C LEU A 253 -8.06 0.39 25.97
N SER A 254 -7.24 0.81 24.99
CA SER A 254 -6.46 -0.11 24.16
C SER A 254 -5.00 0.28 24.12
N LEU A 255 -4.23 -0.31 25.02
CA LEU A 255 -2.76 -0.20 25.00
C LEU A 255 -2.18 -0.71 23.68
N GLN A 256 -2.71 -1.83 23.16
CA GLN A 256 -2.23 -2.41 21.91
C GLN A 256 -2.34 -1.44 20.74
N ALA A 257 -3.41 -0.66 20.65
CA ALA A 257 -3.56 0.34 19.57
C ALA A 257 -2.47 1.43 19.60
N VAL A 258 -1.98 1.77 20.81
CA VAL A 258 -0.85 2.71 20.95
C VAL A 258 0.46 2.06 20.51
N LEU A 259 0.69 0.80 20.90
CA LEU A 259 1.89 0.05 20.52
C LEU A 259 1.93 -0.21 19.00
N ASP A 260 0.78 -0.54 18.39
CA ASP A 260 0.66 -0.73 16.95
C ASP A 260 0.93 0.58 16.17
N ARG A 261 0.54 1.71 16.75
CA ARG A 261 0.75 3.04 16.14
C ARG A 261 2.18 3.56 16.29
N LEU A 262 2.85 3.18 17.36
CA LEU A 262 4.24 3.54 17.67
C LEU A 262 5.09 2.26 17.75
N PRO A 263 5.58 1.73 16.60
CA PRO A 263 6.28 0.43 16.60
C PRO A 263 7.52 0.36 17.47
N THR A 264 8.15 1.51 17.73
CA THR A 264 9.30 1.62 18.65
C THR A 264 8.92 1.62 20.14
N ALA A 265 7.60 1.67 20.43
CA ALA A 265 7.09 1.80 21.79
C ALA A 265 7.36 0.55 22.66
N LYS A 266 7.73 0.79 23.89
CA LYS A 266 7.92 -0.23 24.93
C LYS A 266 7.25 0.20 26.21
N VAL A 267 6.51 -0.71 26.85
CA VAL A 267 5.95 -0.50 28.19
C VAL A 267 7.08 -0.69 29.20
N ILE A 268 7.35 0.34 29.99
CA ILE A 268 8.39 0.30 31.04
C ILE A 268 7.80 0.09 32.43
N GLU A 269 6.54 0.47 32.63
CA GLU A 269 5.82 0.27 33.90
C GLU A 269 4.33 0.08 33.62
N GLN A 270 3.66 -0.77 34.39
CA GLN A 270 2.23 -0.96 34.31
C GLN A 270 1.62 -1.11 35.71
N ASN A 271 0.72 -0.18 36.06
CA ASN A 271 0.04 -0.13 37.34
C ASN A 271 -1.48 -0.06 37.11
N GLY A 272 -2.15 -1.20 37.22
CA GLY A 272 -3.60 -1.31 36.97
C GLY A 272 -3.95 -0.92 35.53
N THR A 273 -4.71 0.16 35.35
CA THR A 273 -5.12 0.67 34.03
C THR A 273 -4.13 1.66 33.41
N LYS A 274 -3.05 2.02 34.14
CA LYS A 274 -2.05 2.98 33.69
C LYS A 274 -0.79 2.26 33.24
N SER A 275 -0.28 2.65 32.09
CA SER A 275 0.99 2.17 31.54
C SER A 275 1.91 3.34 31.25
N VAL A 276 3.18 3.23 31.66
CA VAL A 276 4.22 4.18 31.25
C VAL A 276 4.94 3.58 30.03
N ILE A 277 4.98 4.34 28.96
CA ILE A 277 5.47 3.91 27.65
C ILE A 277 6.62 4.81 27.23
N THR A 278 7.70 4.20 26.72
CA THR A 278 8.78 4.92 26.05
C THR A 278 8.77 4.58 24.56
N ALA A 279 9.06 5.55 23.69
CA ALA A 279 9.16 5.34 22.25
C ALA A 279 10.21 6.25 21.61
N GLU A 280 10.82 5.81 20.51
CA GLU A 280 11.65 6.65 19.65
C GLU A 280 10.79 7.16 18.49
N VAL A 281 10.75 8.48 18.31
CA VAL A 281 9.89 9.14 17.33
C VAL A 281 10.58 10.34 16.69
N ASN A 282 10.12 10.77 15.52
CA ASN A 282 10.52 12.05 14.97
C ASN A 282 9.78 13.19 15.70
N TYR A 283 10.56 14.04 16.39
CA TYR A 283 10.04 15.16 17.15
C TYR A 283 9.57 16.28 16.22
N GLY A 284 8.31 16.58 16.28
CA GLY A 284 7.69 17.62 15.47
C GLY A 284 6.17 17.59 15.60
N ARG A 285 5.50 18.33 14.71
CA ARG A 285 4.03 18.46 14.76
C ARG A 285 3.28 17.13 14.69
N GLY A 286 3.84 16.13 13.98
CA GLY A 286 3.18 14.82 13.82
C GLY A 286 2.99 14.08 15.13
N ILE A 287 4.03 13.98 15.96
CA ILE A 287 3.91 13.28 17.26
C ILE A 287 3.03 14.08 18.23
N ILE A 288 3.11 15.41 18.22
CA ILE A 288 2.25 16.26 19.05
C ILE A 288 0.79 16.04 18.68
N MET A 289 0.44 16.06 17.39
CA MET A 289 -0.91 15.80 16.91
C MET A 289 -1.40 14.39 17.32
N TYR A 290 -0.54 13.38 17.21
CA TYR A 290 -0.90 12.03 17.64
C TYR A 290 -1.22 11.97 19.12
N LEU A 291 -0.36 12.51 19.97
CA LEU A 291 -0.55 12.51 21.42
C LEU A 291 -1.80 13.29 21.83
N LEU A 292 -2.04 14.44 21.21
CA LEU A 292 -3.27 15.24 21.44
C LEU A 292 -4.54 14.48 21.00
N SER A 293 -4.46 13.68 19.95
CA SER A 293 -5.61 12.88 19.48
C SER A 293 -6.09 11.84 20.49
N GLN A 294 -5.24 11.47 21.44
CA GLN A 294 -5.57 10.54 22.53
C GLN A 294 -6.36 11.22 23.66
N GLY A 295 -6.50 12.53 23.61
CA GLY A 295 -7.23 13.30 24.63
C GLY A 295 -6.62 13.18 26.03
N SER A 296 -7.46 13.03 27.04
CA SER A 296 -7.04 12.92 28.45
C SER A 296 -6.40 11.59 28.84
N TRP A 297 -6.34 10.64 27.91
CA TRP A 297 -5.72 9.32 28.19
C TRP A 297 -4.20 9.35 28.14
N VAL A 298 -3.60 10.39 27.57
CA VAL A 298 -2.15 10.54 27.48
C VAL A 298 -1.68 11.71 28.34
N LYS A 299 -0.61 11.46 29.10
CA LYS A 299 0.17 12.49 29.79
C LYS A 299 1.63 12.33 29.41
N VAL A 300 2.18 13.29 28.69
CA VAL A 300 3.62 13.32 28.35
C VAL A 300 4.43 13.61 29.59
N LEU A 301 5.48 12.81 29.80
CA LEU A 301 6.40 12.94 30.93
C LEU A 301 7.76 13.51 30.49
N GLU A 302 8.26 13.04 29.34
CA GLU A 302 9.57 13.43 28.80
C GLU A 302 9.54 13.43 27.25
N PRO A 303 10.39 14.23 26.62
CA PRO A 303 11.29 15.24 27.20
C PRO A 303 10.54 16.53 27.55
N LYS A 304 11.16 17.37 28.41
CA LYS A 304 10.57 18.62 28.85
C LYS A 304 10.07 19.54 27.71
N PRO A 305 10.81 19.75 26.61
CA PRO A 305 10.30 20.55 25.47
C PRO A 305 8.97 20.01 24.90
N LEU A 306 8.81 18.69 24.80
CA LEU A 306 7.57 18.09 24.32
C LEU A 306 6.40 18.34 25.29
N VAL A 307 6.67 18.29 26.61
CA VAL A 307 5.67 18.64 27.64
C VAL A 307 5.22 20.10 27.49
N GLU A 308 6.17 20.99 27.28
CA GLU A 308 5.92 22.43 27.08
C GLU A 308 5.09 22.68 25.81
N ASP A 309 5.43 22.03 24.70
CA ASP A 309 4.66 22.11 23.44
C ASP A 309 3.23 21.57 23.60
N MET A 310 3.06 20.43 24.31
CA MET A 310 1.74 19.86 24.60
C MET A 310 0.88 20.85 25.42
N LEU A 311 1.47 21.45 26.46
CA LEU A 311 0.77 22.43 27.29
C LEU A 311 0.38 23.69 26.49
N ALA A 312 1.26 24.16 25.62
CA ALA A 312 0.99 25.30 24.75
C ALA A 312 -0.19 25.03 23.79
N GLU A 313 -0.19 23.86 23.13
CA GLU A 313 -1.29 23.48 22.22
C GLU A 313 -2.61 23.28 22.97
N ILE A 314 -2.62 22.63 24.13
CA ILE A 314 -3.79 22.46 24.99
C ILE A 314 -4.34 23.82 25.42
N GLY A 315 -3.46 24.73 25.81
CA GLY A 315 -3.82 26.11 26.17
C GLY A 315 -4.47 26.86 25.00
N ALA A 316 -3.86 26.77 23.82
CA ALA A 316 -4.42 27.37 22.61
C ALA A 316 -5.77 26.77 22.22
N MET A 317 -5.92 25.45 22.33
CA MET A 317 -7.21 24.77 22.11
C MET A 317 -8.27 25.28 23.07
N LYS A 318 -7.96 25.37 24.38
CA LYS A 318 -8.89 25.86 25.39
C LYS A 318 -9.36 27.28 25.07
N MET A 319 -8.43 28.20 24.76
CA MET A 319 -8.75 29.58 24.43
C MET A 319 -9.76 29.69 23.29
N ARG A 320 -9.64 28.86 22.24
CA ARG A 320 -10.58 28.82 21.10
C ARG A 320 -12.01 28.41 21.47
N TYR A 321 -12.19 27.63 22.53
CA TYR A 321 -13.53 27.29 23.05
C TYR A 321 -14.08 28.36 23.98
N GLU A 322 -13.22 29.23 24.54
CA GLU A 322 -13.60 30.34 25.42
C GLU A 322 -13.84 31.65 24.64
N GLU A 323 -13.31 31.77 23.41
CA GLU A 323 -13.64 32.84 22.47
C GLU A 323 -15.12 32.73 22.05
N LYS A 324 -15.93 33.75 22.37
CA LYS A 324 -17.37 33.82 22.01
C LYS A 324 -17.57 34.35 20.60
#